data_f63c0f5340faefd35d7b776deca7b7bd
#
_entry.id   f63c0f5340faefd35d7b776deca7b7bd
#
_cell.length_a   1.000
_cell.length_b   1.000
_cell.length_c   1.000
_cell.angle_alpha   90.00
_cell.angle_beta   90.00
_cell.angle_gamma   90.00
#
_symmetry.space_group_name_H-M   'P 1'
#
loop_
_entity.id
_entity.type
_entity.pdbx_description
1 polymer ?
#
loop_
_entity_poly.entity_id
_entity_poly.type
_entity_poly.pdbx_seq_one_letter_code
_entity_poly.pdbx_strand_id
1 'polypeptide(L)'
;TYGPQKGIAEDRIAAVDAMLEMLAAATDRRTSLEKGAGAAGGLGYALLCLGARREPGIELVARTVRLAERARAADLVITGEGAFDFSSRSGKVPYGVASVAEQALRPCVALAGQVLVGSREMRALGIESAYSLVDLVGEKRAFGDPAGSLATLAERVARTWSR
;
A
#
# COMPACT_ATOMS: atom_id res chain seq x y z
N THR A 1 -17.04 2.80 -8.18
CA THR A 1 -16.52 2.42 -6.85
C THR A 1 -16.03 3.64 -6.04
N TYR A 2 -15.32 4.59 -6.64
CA TYR A 2 -14.73 5.74 -5.94
C TYR A 2 -15.39 7.09 -6.26
N GLY A 3 -16.56 7.06 -6.96
CA GLY A 3 -17.30 8.26 -7.37
C GLY A 3 -17.66 9.18 -6.21
N PRO A 4 -18.29 8.68 -5.12
CA PRO A 4 -18.69 9.49 -3.98
C PRO A 4 -17.52 10.23 -3.30
N GLN A 5 -16.38 9.54 -3.13
CA GLN A 5 -15.16 10.16 -2.56
C GLN A 5 -14.59 11.31 -3.41
N LYS A 6 -15.00 11.37 -4.68
CA LYS A 6 -14.58 12.37 -5.66
C LYS A 6 -15.66 13.43 -5.94
N GLY A 7 -16.69 13.48 -5.10
CA GLY A 7 -17.76 14.47 -5.19
C GLY A 7 -18.83 14.19 -6.23
N ILE A 8 -18.91 12.96 -6.75
CA ILE A 8 -20.00 12.56 -7.63
C ILE A 8 -21.19 12.16 -6.76
N ALA A 9 -22.32 12.86 -6.92
CA ALA A 9 -23.56 12.51 -6.24
C ALA A 9 -24.03 11.10 -6.64
N GLU A 10 -24.60 10.36 -5.69
CA GLU A 10 -24.94 8.94 -5.87
C GLU A 10 -25.90 8.72 -7.04
N ASP A 11 -26.88 9.60 -7.22
CA ASP A 11 -27.85 9.59 -8.32
C ASP A 11 -27.21 9.82 -9.69
N ARG A 12 -26.00 10.38 -9.75
CA ARG A 12 -25.26 10.67 -10.98
C ARG A 12 -24.22 9.64 -11.36
N ILE A 13 -23.92 8.67 -10.49
CA ILE A 13 -22.86 7.67 -10.73
C ILE A 13 -23.14 6.91 -12.04
N ALA A 14 -24.36 6.41 -12.22
CA ALA A 14 -24.73 5.65 -13.41
C ALA A 14 -24.60 6.48 -14.70
N ALA A 15 -25.00 7.75 -14.66
CA ALA A 15 -24.90 8.64 -15.82
C ALA A 15 -23.43 8.93 -16.19
N VAL A 16 -22.58 9.17 -15.20
CA VAL A 16 -21.15 9.39 -15.44
C VAL A 16 -20.46 8.12 -15.97
N ASP A 17 -20.82 6.95 -15.45
CA ASP A 17 -20.28 5.67 -15.90
C ASP A 17 -20.70 5.38 -17.36
N ALA A 18 -21.97 5.63 -17.73
CA ALA A 18 -22.45 5.51 -19.09
C ALA A 18 -21.71 6.46 -20.06
N MET A 19 -21.39 7.67 -19.65
CA MET A 19 -20.58 8.59 -20.48
C MET A 19 -19.17 8.02 -20.74
N LEU A 20 -18.54 7.41 -19.76
CA LEU A 20 -17.23 6.77 -19.91
C LEU A 20 -17.32 5.54 -20.83
N GLU A 21 -18.40 4.76 -20.73
CA GLU A 21 -18.65 3.63 -21.65
C GLU A 21 -18.84 4.09 -23.10
N MET A 22 -19.59 5.17 -23.31
CA MET A 22 -19.77 5.76 -24.65
C MET A 22 -18.43 6.23 -25.22
N LEU A 23 -17.60 6.89 -24.41
CA LEU A 23 -16.25 7.31 -24.83
C LEU A 23 -15.39 6.10 -25.21
N ALA A 24 -15.40 5.05 -24.39
CA ALA A 24 -14.64 3.83 -24.66
C ALA A 24 -15.13 3.13 -25.94
N ALA A 25 -16.45 3.09 -26.19
CA ALA A 25 -17.02 2.51 -27.41
C ALA A 25 -16.65 3.30 -28.66
N ALA A 26 -16.53 4.62 -28.55
CA ALA A 26 -16.15 5.50 -29.66
C ALA A 26 -14.64 5.53 -29.96
N THR A 27 -13.81 5.04 -29.04
CA THR A 27 -12.34 5.09 -29.17
C THR A 27 -11.73 3.68 -29.15
N ASP A 28 -11.43 3.12 -27.98
CA ASP A 28 -10.85 1.78 -27.82
C ASP A 28 -11.46 1.03 -26.62
N ARG A 29 -12.50 0.25 -26.93
CA ARG A 29 -13.20 -0.55 -25.91
C ARG A 29 -12.27 -1.59 -25.25
N ARG A 30 -11.29 -2.13 -25.96
CA ARG A 30 -10.37 -3.14 -25.41
C ARG A 30 -9.51 -2.53 -24.29
N THR A 31 -8.91 -1.39 -24.55
CA THR A 31 -8.10 -0.67 -23.57
C THR A 31 -8.92 -0.21 -22.35
N SER A 32 -10.23 0.05 -22.50
CA SER A 32 -11.08 0.41 -21.36
C SER A 32 -11.25 -0.70 -20.33
N LEU A 33 -11.03 -1.94 -20.71
CA LEU A 33 -11.09 -3.12 -19.83
C LEU A 33 -9.77 -3.44 -19.13
N GLU A 34 -8.71 -2.72 -19.46
CA GLU A 34 -7.41 -2.93 -18.84
C GLU A 34 -7.36 -2.41 -17.39
N LYS A 35 -6.55 -3.09 -16.56
CA LYS A 35 -6.33 -2.66 -15.18
C LYS A 35 -5.77 -1.24 -15.15
N GLY A 36 -6.47 -0.33 -14.50
CA GLY A 36 -6.05 1.06 -14.36
C GLY A 36 -6.78 2.02 -15.28
N ALA A 37 -7.59 1.56 -16.24
CA ALA A 37 -8.36 2.44 -17.13
C ALA A 37 -9.25 3.43 -16.36
N GLY A 38 -9.91 2.98 -15.28
CA GLY A 38 -10.73 3.85 -14.42
C GLY A 38 -9.96 4.77 -13.48
N ALA A 39 -8.63 4.70 -13.43
CA ALA A 39 -7.84 5.52 -12.51
C ALA A 39 -8.01 7.02 -12.80
N ALA A 40 -8.12 7.81 -11.72
CA ALA A 40 -8.30 9.26 -11.77
C ALA A 40 -9.47 9.70 -12.69
N GLY A 41 -10.59 8.95 -12.64
CA GLY A 41 -11.80 9.29 -13.39
C GLY A 41 -11.68 9.12 -14.92
N GLY A 42 -10.84 8.16 -15.37
CA GLY A 42 -10.62 7.88 -16.79
C GLY A 42 -9.31 8.42 -17.37
N LEU A 43 -8.53 9.20 -16.60
CA LEU A 43 -7.19 9.63 -17.06
C LEU A 43 -6.30 8.41 -17.35
N GLY A 44 -6.42 7.35 -16.55
CA GLY A 44 -5.72 6.09 -16.79
C GLY A 44 -6.02 5.50 -18.16
N TYR A 45 -7.30 5.54 -18.59
CA TYR A 45 -7.69 5.12 -19.92
C TYR A 45 -7.01 5.93 -21.03
N ALA A 46 -7.05 7.25 -20.92
CA ALA A 46 -6.40 8.11 -21.89
C ALA A 46 -4.89 7.84 -22.01
N LEU A 47 -4.22 7.65 -20.87
CA LEU A 47 -2.79 7.32 -20.86
C LEU A 47 -2.51 5.95 -21.49
N LEU A 48 -3.34 4.95 -21.22
CA LEU A 48 -3.22 3.62 -21.82
C LEU A 48 -3.39 3.68 -23.35
N CYS A 49 -4.37 4.45 -23.84
CA CYS A 49 -4.56 4.68 -25.28
C CYS A 49 -3.36 5.36 -25.94
N LEU A 50 -2.60 6.17 -25.19
CA LEU A 50 -1.35 6.78 -25.64
C LEU A 50 -0.13 5.85 -25.50
N GLY A 51 -0.34 4.59 -25.14
CA GLY A 51 0.72 3.58 -25.00
C GLY A 51 1.41 3.54 -23.64
N ALA A 52 0.88 4.22 -22.63
CA ALA A 52 1.41 4.12 -21.28
C ALA A 52 1.25 2.70 -20.71
N ARG A 53 2.15 2.31 -19.82
CA ARG A 53 2.08 1.04 -19.10
C ARG A 53 1.79 1.29 -17.64
N ARG A 54 0.81 0.55 -17.10
CA ARG A 54 0.53 0.55 -15.67
C ARG A 54 1.58 -0.27 -14.92
N GLU A 55 2.17 0.30 -13.90
CA GLU A 55 3.08 -0.37 -13.00
C GLU A 55 2.64 -0.16 -11.54
N PRO A 56 2.72 -1.19 -10.65
CA PRO A 56 2.50 -0.98 -9.23
C PRO A 56 3.51 0.00 -8.65
N GLY A 57 3.03 1.02 -7.91
CA GLY A 57 3.89 2.08 -7.39
C GLY A 57 4.99 1.55 -6.47
N ILE A 58 4.68 0.53 -5.65
CA ILE A 58 5.68 -0.09 -4.76
C ILE A 58 6.81 -0.77 -5.55
N GLU A 59 6.51 -1.44 -6.66
CA GLU A 59 7.53 -2.08 -7.50
C GLU A 59 8.45 -1.03 -8.16
N LEU A 60 7.86 0.04 -8.69
CA LEU A 60 8.62 1.16 -9.26
C LEU A 60 9.56 1.78 -8.23
N VAL A 61 9.05 2.12 -7.04
CA VAL A 61 9.86 2.72 -5.98
C VAL A 61 10.92 1.75 -5.48
N ALA A 62 10.56 0.50 -5.19
CA ALA A 62 11.51 -0.51 -4.72
C ALA A 62 12.68 -0.72 -5.69
N ARG A 63 12.40 -0.76 -7.00
CA ARG A 63 13.43 -0.82 -8.04
C ARG A 63 14.30 0.43 -8.07
N THR A 64 13.67 1.61 -8.03
CA THR A 64 14.39 2.90 -8.09
C THR A 64 15.35 3.09 -6.92
N VAL A 65 14.94 2.71 -5.70
CA VAL A 65 15.79 2.80 -4.50
C VAL A 65 16.69 1.58 -4.30
N ARG A 66 16.67 0.62 -5.22
CA ARG A 66 17.43 -0.64 -5.16
C ARG A 66 17.18 -1.42 -3.87
N LEU A 67 15.89 -1.50 -3.48
CA LEU A 67 15.49 -2.09 -2.20
C LEU A 67 15.98 -3.54 -2.03
N ALA A 68 15.94 -4.35 -3.09
CA ALA A 68 16.39 -5.75 -3.04
C ALA A 68 17.89 -5.89 -2.67
N GLU A 69 18.74 -5.01 -3.20
CA GLU A 69 20.16 -5.02 -2.86
C GLU A 69 20.38 -4.58 -1.42
N ARG A 70 19.68 -3.55 -0.99
CA ARG A 70 19.74 -3.05 0.40
C ARG A 70 19.23 -4.10 1.39
N ALA A 71 18.14 -4.79 1.07
CA ALA A 71 17.58 -5.85 1.90
C ALA A 71 18.58 -7.01 2.08
N ARG A 72 19.29 -7.43 1.02
CA ARG A 72 20.33 -8.47 1.13
C ARG A 72 21.48 -8.07 2.06
N ALA A 73 21.80 -6.80 2.10
CA ALA A 73 22.88 -6.26 2.93
C ALA A 73 22.44 -5.89 4.37
N ALA A 74 21.16 -6.03 4.69
CA ALA A 74 20.61 -5.74 6.00
C ALA A 74 20.34 -7.02 6.80
N ASP A 75 20.28 -6.94 8.10
CA ASP A 75 19.88 -8.05 8.98
C ASP A 75 18.37 -8.06 9.23
N LEU A 76 17.73 -6.91 9.12
CA LEU A 76 16.31 -6.68 9.34
C LEU A 76 15.76 -5.67 8.33
N VAL A 77 14.59 -5.95 7.78
CA VAL A 77 13.84 -5.01 6.94
C VAL A 77 12.67 -4.46 7.74
N ILE A 78 12.51 -3.14 7.75
CA ILE A 78 11.42 -2.47 8.47
C ILE A 78 10.52 -1.78 7.44
N THR A 79 9.22 -1.97 7.60
CA THR A 79 8.18 -1.29 6.84
C THR A 79 7.14 -0.69 7.78
N GLY A 80 6.17 0.05 7.26
CA GLY A 80 5.10 0.59 8.09
C GLY A 80 4.00 1.25 7.28
N GLU A 81 2.89 1.48 7.96
CA GLU A 81 1.75 2.23 7.45
C GLU A 81 0.87 2.76 8.60
N GLY A 82 -0.14 3.58 8.28
CA GLY A 82 -1.07 4.11 9.28
C GLY A 82 -1.91 3.02 9.94
N ALA A 83 -2.56 2.17 9.14
CA ALA A 83 -3.34 1.03 9.61
C ALA A 83 -2.98 -0.21 8.81
N PHE A 84 -2.42 -1.20 9.50
CA PHE A 84 -2.08 -2.49 8.92
C PHE A 84 -3.30 -3.42 9.01
N ASP A 85 -4.00 -3.55 7.90
CA ASP A 85 -5.28 -4.26 7.78
C ASP A 85 -5.32 -5.22 6.58
N PHE A 86 -6.46 -5.87 6.35
CA PHE A 86 -6.66 -6.77 5.20
C PHE A 86 -6.45 -6.10 3.83
N SER A 87 -6.65 -4.78 3.72
CA SER A 87 -6.44 -4.06 2.47
C SER A 87 -4.97 -3.92 2.10
N SER A 88 -4.06 -4.22 3.04
CA SER A 88 -2.60 -4.23 2.82
C SER A 88 -2.14 -5.28 1.81
N ARG A 89 -2.99 -6.28 1.49
CA ARG A 89 -2.77 -7.24 0.39
C ARG A 89 -2.88 -6.63 -1.02
N SER A 90 -3.56 -5.51 -1.17
CA SER A 90 -3.88 -4.93 -2.47
C SER A 90 -2.76 -4.04 -3.05
N GLY A 91 -1.50 -4.47 -2.99
CA GLY A 91 -0.36 -3.74 -3.57
C GLY A 91 0.09 -2.54 -2.75
N LYS A 92 -0.20 -2.53 -1.44
CA LYS A 92 0.31 -1.51 -0.51
C LYS A 92 1.79 -1.75 -0.16
N VAL A 93 2.40 -0.71 0.39
CA VAL A 93 3.84 -0.70 0.72
C VAL A 93 4.28 -1.86 1.59
N PRO A 94 3.61 -2.22 2.71
CA PRO A 94 4.10 -3.30 3.58
C PRO A 94 4.21 -4.64 2.86
N TYR A 95 3.22 -4.99 2.03
CA TYR A 95 3.25 -6.23 1.26
C TYR A 95 4.40 -6.26 0.25
N GLY A 96 4.59 -5.17 -0.50
CA GLY A 96 5.68 -5.11 -1.48
C GLY A 96 7.07 -5.15 -0.83
N VAL A 97 7.25 -4.48 0.32
CA VAL A 97 8.50 -4.52 1.07
C VAL A 97 8.74 -5.90 1.67
N ALA A 98 7.72 -6.54 2.24
CA ALA A 98 7.82 -7.90 2.78
C ALA A 98 8.20 -8.92 1.71
N SER A 99 7.62 -8.83 0.51
CA SER A 99 7.97 -9.68 -0.62
C SER A 99 9.45 -9.53 -1.04
N VAL A 100 9.99 -8.31 -1.01
CA VAL A 100 11.41 -8.07 -1.29
C VAL A 100 12.29 -8.64 -0.16
N ALA A 101 11.88 -8.49 1.09
CA ALA A 101 12.60 -9.04 2.24
C ALA A 101 12.64 -10.58 2.21
N GLU A 102 11.51 -11.22 1.88
CA GLU A 102 11.40 -12.67 1.71
C GLU A 102 12.35 -13.18 0.63
N GLN A 103 12.39 -12.54 -0.55
CA GLN A 103 13.33 -12.87 -1.63
C GLN A 103 14.79 -12.67 -1.22
N ALA A 104 15.06 -11.74 -0.31
CA ALA A 104 16.38 -11.52 0.28
C ALA A 104 16.70 -12.45 1.44
N LEU A 105 15.77 -13.32 1.85
CA LEU A 105 15.86 -14.20 3.04
C LEU A 105 16.13 -13.40 4.32
N ARG A 106 15.44 -12.27 4.46
CA ARG A 106 15.56 -11.38 5.62
C ARG A 106 14.22 -11.24 6.35
N PRO A 107 14.21 -11.21 7.68
CA PRO A 107 13.01 -10.95 8.44
C PRO A 107 12.48 -9.54 8.11
N CYS A 108 11.16 -9.41 8.01
CA CYS A 108 10.48 -8.15 7.81
C CYS A 108 9.55 -7.86 8.97
N VAL A 109 9.65 -6.67 9.55
CA VAL A 109 8.75 -6.22 10.61
C VAL A 109 8.00 -4.96 10.18
N ALA A 110 6.76 -4.82 10.66
CA ALA A 110 5.95 -3.64 10.40
C ALA A 110 5.79 -2.80 11.67
N LEU A 111 6.00 -1.48 11.54
CA LEU A 111 5.65 -0.48 12.56
C LEU A 111 4.43 0.28 12.04
N ALA A 112 3.28 0.16 12.70
CA ALA A 112 2.04 0.73 12.22
C ALA A 112 1.36 1.59 13.28
N GLY A 113 0.54 2.54 12.86
CA GLY A 113 -0.32 3.28 13.77
C GLY A 113 -1.26 2.32 14.50
N GLN A 114 -1.90 1.44 13.74
CA GLN A 114 -2.76 0.36 14.25
C GLN A 114 -2.46 -0.96 13.53
N VAL A 115 -2.57 -2.08 14.24
CA VAL A 115 -2.48 -3.44 13.68
C VAL A 115 -3.84 -4.11 13.83
N LEU A 116 -4.52 -4.33 12.71
CA LEU A 116 -5.89 -4.83 12.64
C LEU A 116 -5.99 -6.23 11.99
N VAL A 117 -4.86 -6.92 11.90
CA VAL A 117 -4.75 -8.30 11.39
C VAL A 117 -4.21 -9.24 12.44
N GLY A 118 -4.62 -10.49 12.39
CA GLY A 118 -4.10 -11.52 13.27
C GLY A 118 -2.70 -12.00 12.85
N SER A 119 -2.00 -12.68 13.78
CA SER A 119 -0.63 -13.17 13.53
C SER A 119 -0.52 -14.14 12.35
N ARG A 120 -1.57 -14.91 12.06
CA ARG A 120 -1.60 -15.84 10.92
C ARG A 120 -1.65 -15.10 9.59
N GLU A 121 -2.50 -14.09 9.49
CA GLU A 121 -2.63 -13.26 8.29
C GLU A 121 -1.36 -12.45 8.05
N MET A 122 -0.79 -11.90 9.10
CA MET A 122 0.46 -11.14 9.06
C MET A 122 1.61 -11.97 8.47
N ARG A 123 1.79 -13.21 8.97
CA ARG A 123 2.83 -14.13 8.45
C ARG A 123 2.55 -14.55 7.02
N ALA A 124 1.29 -14.73 6.64
CA ALA A 124 0.92 -15.01 5.24
C ALA A 124 1.24 -13.85 4.27
N LEU A 125 1.50 -12.66 4.79
CA LEU A 125 1.97 -11.49 4.03
C LEU A 125 3.50 -11.35 4.04
N GLY A 126 4.24 -12.28 4.65
CA GLY A 126 5.69 -12.21 4.78
C GLY A 126 6.19 -11.27 5.89
N ILE A 127 5.30 -10.83 6.78
CA ILE A 127 5.65 -10.01 7.94
C ILE A 127 5.85 -10.90 9.16
N GLU A 128 7.06 -10.91 9.71
CA GLU A 128 7.43 -11.71 10.89
C GLU A 128 6.71 -11.22 12.15
N SER A 129 6.69 -9.90 12.36
CA SER A 129 6.03 -9.24 13.47
C SER A 129 5.52 -7.86 13.08
N ALA A 130 4.37 -7.46 13.61
CA ALA A 130 3.85 -6.10 13.47
C ALA A 130 3.63 -5.48 14.86
N TYR A 131 3.96 -4.22 14.98
CA TYR A 131 3.92 -3.47 16.23
C TYR A 131 3.06 -2.22 16.03
N SER A 132 2.13 -1.98 16.98
CA SER A 132 1.13 -0.92 16.94
C SER A 132 1.54 0.24 17.85
N LEU A 133 1.45 1.47 17.34
CA LEU A 133 1.59 2.68 18.16
C LEU A 133 0.46 2.76 19.19
N VAL A 134 -0.79 2.50 18.77
CA VAL A 134 -1.95 2.55 19.65
C VAL A 134 -1.81 1.59 20.82
N ASP A 135 -1.33 0.38 20.59
CA ASP A 135 -1.12 -0.61 21.66
C ASP A 135 0.01 -0.21 22.62
N LEU A 136 0.99 0.54 22.13
CA LEU A 136 2.14 0.96 22.94
C LEU A 136 1.82 2.18 23.81
N VAL A 137 1.22 3.22 23.24
CA VAL A 137 1.08 4.55 23.90
C VAL A 137 -0.36 5.00 24.07
N GLY A 138 -1.34 4.24 23.59
CA GLY A 138 -2.75 4.58 23.55
C GLY A 138 -3.12 5.49 22.37
N GLU A 139 -4.37 5.46 21.98
CA GLU A 139 -4.90 6.15 20.78
C GLU A 139 -4.64 7.65 20.80
N LYS A 140 -4.96 8.31 21.93
CA LYS A 140 -4.82 9.77 22.07
C LYS A 140 -3.40 10.24 21.80
N ARG A 141 -2.39 9.54 22.33
CA ARG A 141 -0.99 9.91 22.13
C ARG A 141 -0.50 9.49 20.74
N ALA A 142 -0.89 8.32 20.26
CA ALA A 142 -0.50 7.85 18.93
C ALA A 142 -0.93 8.82 17.82
N PHE A 143 -2.14 9.40 17.91
CA PHE A 143 -2.61 10.39 16.95
C PHE A 143 -2.17 11.83 17.26
N GLY A 144 -1.97 12.18 18.54
CA GLY A 144 -1.55 13.52 18.94
C GLY A 144 -0.07 13.80 18.71
N ASP A 145 0.78 12.78 18.84
CA ASP A 145 2.23 12.84 18.58
C ASP A 145 2.69 11.55 17.87
N PRO A 146 2.36 11.40 16.59
CA PRO A 146 2.73 10.18 15.85
C PRO A 146 4.24 10.02 15.68
N ALA A 147 4.98 11.12 15.52
CA ALA A 147 6.43 11.06 15.33
C ALA A 147 7.16 10.60 16.60
N GLY A 148 6.86 11.18 17.77
CA GLY A 148 7.44 10.77 19.05
C GLY A 148 7.01 9.37 19.46
N SER A 149 5.76 8.99 19.15
CA SER A 149 5.25 7.64 19.38
C SER A 149 5.99 6.61 18.51
N LEU A 150 6.22 6.93 17.25
CA LEU A 150 6.97 6.06 16.33
C LEU A 150 8.43 5.90 16.77
N ALA A 151 9.09 6.98 17.18
CA ALA A 151 10.45 6.92 17.72
C ALA A 151 10.54 5.99 18.94
N THR A 152 9.58 6.12 19.88
CA THR A 152 9.49 5.25 21.06
C THR A 152 9.28 3.79 20.68
N LEU A 153 8.42 3.51 19.72
CA LEU A 153 8.17 2.15 19.21
C LEU A 153 9.41 1.58 18.52
N ALA A 154 10.04 2.37 17.65
CA ALA A 154 11.22 1.96 16.89
C ALA A 154 12.39 1.63 17.83
N GLU A 155 12.61 2.42 18.87
CA GLU A 155 13.64 2.15 19.90
C GLU A 155 13.39 0.82 20.61
N ARG A 156 12.14 0.55 21.00
CA ARG A 156 11.75 -0.70 21.65
C ARG A 156 11.99 -1.90 20.74
N VAL A 157 11.57 -1.79 19.48
CA VAL A 157 11.75 -2.86 18.49
C VAL A 157 13.23 -3.08 18.18
N ALA A 158 14.01 -2.01 18.02
CA ALA A 158 15.45 -2.12 17.80
C ALA A 158 16.15 -2.89 18.93
N ARG A 159 15.81 -2.61 20.19
CA ARG A 159 16.35 -3.37 21.34
C ARG A 159 15.98 -4.86 21.32
N THR A 160 14.84 -5.20 20.72
CA THR A 160 14.39 -6.61 20.62
C THR A 160 15.16 -7.36 19.54
N TRP A 161 15.53 -6.68 18.45
CA TRP A 161 16.12 -7.26 17.25
C TRP A 161 17.64 -7.06 17.14
N SER A 162 18.27 -6.27 18.00
CA SER A 162 19.72 -6.00 18.03
C SER A 162 20.48 -6.94 18.96
N ARG A 163 20.25 -8.26 18.85
CA ARG A 163 20.99 -9.28 19.62
C ARG A 163 22.13 -9.89 18.82
#